data_b50db0b3d063e0412073a14e35b7d55e
#
_entry.id   b50db0b3d063e0412073a14e35b7d55e
#
_cell.length_a   1.000
_cell.length_b   1.000
_cell.length_c   1.000
_cell.angle_alpha   90.00
_cell.angle_beta   90.00
_cell.angle_gamma   90.00
#
_symmetry.space_group_name_H-M   'P 1'
#
loop_
_entity.id
_entity.type
_entity.pdbx_description
1 polymer ?
#
loop_
_entity_poly.entity_id
_entity_poly.type
_entity_poly.pdbx_seq_one_letter_code
_entity_poly.pdbx_strand_id
1 'polypeptide(L)'
;ILIFNQGIKSYRDLPLRYGEFGQCHRNEPTGGLHGIMRVRGFTQDDGHIFCTEAQIQPEVLAFTKLLQKVYADFGFTDIIYKVATRPEARIGTDESWDVAENALIESLQASGCAYEITPGEGAFYGPKIEYTLKDALGRQWQCGTIQVDFSMPERLDAEYVGEDGNRHRPVMLHRAIVGSLERFIGILIEQHAGALPTWLAP
;
A
#
# COMPACT_ATOMS: atom_id res chain seq x y z
N ILE A 1 11.46 2.18 -10.01
CA ILE A 1 11.60 3.19 -11.09
C ILE A 1 12.69 2.80 -12.09
N LEU A 2 13.88 2.36 -11.68
CA LEU A 2 14.95 1.95 -12.61
C LEU A 2 14.49 0.87 -13.59
N ILE A 3 13.64 -0.06 -13.16
CA ILE A 3 13.04 -1.07 -14.04
C ILE A 3 12.04 -0.42 -15.01
N PHE A 4 11.22 0.50 -14.51
CA PHE A 4 10.28 1.25 -15.35
C PHE A 4 11.00 2.03 -16.46
N ASN A 5 12.13 2.64 -16.15
CA ASN A 5 12.93 3.44 -17.08
C ASN A 5 13.69 2.59 -18.13
N GLN A 6 13.62 1.25 -18.05
CA GLN A 6 14.19 0.38 -19.08
C GLN A 6 13.30 0.38 -20.33
N GLY A 7 13.65 1.20 -21.29
CA GLY A 7 12.91 1.39 -22.55
C GLY A 7 11.74 2.37 -22.45
N ILE A 8 11.28 2.83 -23.59
CA ILE A 8 10.19 3.80 -23.73
C ILE A 8 8.88 3.10 -23.38
N LYS A 9 8.06 3.74 -22.56
CA LYS A 9 6.70 3.30 -22.24
C LYS A 9 5.68 4.23 -22.92
N SER A 10 4.53 3.71 -23.25
CA SER A 10 3.38 4.48 -23.75
C SER A 10 2.21 4.40 -22.77
N TYR A 11 1.24 5.28 -22.92
CA TYR A 11 -0.01 5.25 -22.14
C TYR A 11 -0.75 3.89 -22.26
N ARG A 12 -0.52 3.13 -23.34
CA ARG A 12 -1.13 1.80 -23.56
C ARG A 12 -0.48 0.70 -22.72
N ASP A 13 0.74 0.95 -22.24
CA ASP A 13 1.44 0.02 -21.37
C ASP A 13 0.99 0.17 -19.91
N LEU A 14 0.32 1.30 -19.57
CA LEU A 14 -0.15 1.59 -18.22
C LEU A 14 -1.57 1.04 -17.98
N PRO A 15 -1.90 0.57 -16.78
CA PRO A 15 -1.02 0.52 -15.60
C PRO A 15 -0.03 -0.65 -15.64
N LEU A 16 1.24 -0.38 -15.30
CA LEU A 16 2.27 -1.40 -15.10
C LEU A 16 2.36 -1.77 -13.62
N ARG A 17 2.36 -3.07 -13.33
CA ARG A 17 2.40 -3.58 -11.96
C ARG A 17 3.60 -4.48 -11.78
N TYR A 18 4.44 -4.14 -10.80
CA TYR A 18 5.59 -4.94 -10.38
C TYR A 18 5.37 -5.40 -8.96
N GLY A 19 5.93 -6.55 -8.59
CA GLY A 19 5.87 -7.07 -7.23
C GLY A 19 7.01 -8.02 -6.94
N GLU A 20 7.41 -8.07 -5.69
CA GLU A 20 8.42 -8.98 -5.19
C GLU A 20 8.13 -9.36 -3.73
N PHE A 21 8.73 -10.44 -3.27
CA PHE A 21 8.94 -10.68 -1.85
C PHE A 21 10.34 -10.21 -1.51
N GLY A 22 10.42 -8.96 -1.00
CA GLY A 22 11.68 -8.27 -0.77
C GLY A 22 12.08 -8.26 0.70
N GLN A 23 13.35 -8.51 0.98
CA GLN A 23 13.90 -8.37 2.33
C GLN A 23 14.15 -6.90 2.64
N CYS A 24 13.52 -6.42 3.72
CA CYS A 24 13.61 -5.04 4.18
C CYS A 24 14.33 -4.97 5.53
N HIS A 25 15.07 -3.88 5.75
CA HIS A 25 15.72 -3.59 7.01
C HIS A 25 15.34 -2.17 7.47
N ARG A 26 14.93 -2.05 8.73
CA ARG A 26 14.62 -0.77 9.37
C ARG A 26 15.37 -0.64 10.68
N ASN A 27 15.97 0.52 10.92
CA ASN A 27 16.64 0.81 12.19
C ASN A 27 15.61 1.16 13.26
N GLU A 28 14.81 0.18 13.65
CA GLU A 28 13.83 0.33 14.72
C GLU A 28 14.55 0.53 16.06
N PRO A 29 14.11 1.48 16.90
CA PRO A 29 14.64 1.64 18.26
C PRO A 29 14.34 0.40 19.08
N THR A 30 15.23 0.05 20.02
CA THR A 30 15.10 -1.17 20.84
C THR A 30 13.76 -1.24 21.58
N GLY A 31 13.27 -0.12 22.10
CA GLY A 31 11.97 -0.05 22.77
C GLY A 31 10.75 -0.21 21.85
N GLY A 32 10.93 -0.17 20.53
CA GLY A 32 9.87 -0.38 19.54
C GLY A 32 9.76 -1.84 19.07
N LEU A 33 10.70 -2.71 19.42
CA LEU A 33 10.68 -4.12 19.01
C LEU A 33 9.58 -4.88 19.76
N HIS A 34 8.88 -5.79 19.06
CA HIS A 34 7.77 -6.55 19.64
C HIS A 34 7.66 -7.96 19.04
N GLY A 35 8.43 -8.93 19.57
CA GLY A 35 8.43 -10.29 19.04
C GLY A 35 8.61 -10.31 17.52
N ILE A 36 7.82 -11.10 16.81
CA ILE A 36 7.81 -11.11 15.34
C ILE A 36 6.91 -10.02 14.73
N MET A 37 6.13 -9.32 15.57
CA MET A 37 5.20 -8.27 15.11
C MET A 37 5.92 -7.00 14.67
N ARG A 38 7.09 -6.70 15.27
CA ARG A 38 7.91 -5.55 14.91
C ARG A 38 9.39 -5.87 15.07
N VAL A 39 10.04 -6.13 13.96
CA VAL A 39 11.44 -6.57 13.84
C VAL A 39 12.24 -5.59 12.99
N ARG A 40 13.57 -5.67 13.02
CA ARG A 40 14.44 -4.84 12.19
C ARG A 40 14.67 -5.40 10.80
N GLY A 41 14.61 -6.72 10.63
CA GLY A 41 14.71 -7.40 9.33
C GLY A 41 13.43 -8.20 9.08
N PHE A 42 12.76 -7.98 7.95
CA PHE A 42 11.50 -8.62 7.60
C PHE A 42 11.35 -8.76 6.09
N THR A 43 10.49 -9.65 5.66
CA THR A 43 10.13 -9.82 4.25
C THR A 43 8.80 -9.13 3.97
N GLN A 44 8.76 -8.33 2.91
CA GLN A 44 7.56 -7.61 2.48
C GLN A 44 7.07 -8.14 1.15
N ASP A 45 5.74 -8.26 0.98
CA ASP A 45 5.07 -8.44 -0.30
C ASP A 45 4.96 -7.09 -1.02
N ASP A 46 6.10 -6.55 -1.40
CA ASP A 46 6.21 -5.22 -1.95
C ASP A 46 5.73 -5.15 -3.40
N GLY A 47 4.94 -4.15 -3.72
CA GLY A 47 4.43 -3.95 -5.06
C GLY A 47 4.33 -2.47 -5.42
N HIS A 48 4.58 -2.20 -6.71
CA HIS A 48 4.55 -0.86 -7.26
C HIS A 48 3.73 -0.84 -8.54
N ILE A 49 2.82 0.13 -8.64
CA ILE A 49 1.98 0.32 -9.82
C ILE A 49 2.34 1.67 -10.40
N PHE A 50 2.67 1.68 -11.70
CA PHE A 50 2.85 2.91 -12.47
C PHE A 50 1.60 3.12 -13.30
N CYS A 51 0.95 4.26 -13.14
CA CYS A 51 -0.35 4.54 -13.76
C CYS A 51 -0.49 6.02 -14.12
N THR A 52 -1.54 6.36 -14.86
CA THR A 52 -1.96 7.75 -15.05
C THR A 52 -2.77 8.21 -13.84
N GLU A 53 -2.98 9.53 -13.67
CA GLU A 53 -3.84 10.07 -12.62
C GLU A 53 -5.26 9.48 -12.68
N ALA A 54 -5.83 9.35 -13.86
CA ALA A 54 -7.17 8.78 -14.06
C ALA A 54 -7.25 7.29 -13.66
N GLN A 55 -6.12 6.60 -13.58
CA GLN A 55 -6.05 5.20 -13.19
C GLN A 55 -5.83 5.00 -11.67
N ILE A 56 -5.59 6.04 -10.89
CA ILE A 56 -5.37 5.92 -9.43
C ILE A 56 -6.58 5.26 -8.77
N GLN A 57 -7.76 5.84 -8.92
CA GLN A 57 -8.98 5.35 -8.27
C GLN A 57 -9.31 3.89 -8.65
N PRO A 58 -9.36 3.49 -9.94
CA PRO A 58 -9.62 2.09 -10.29
C PRO A 58 -8.55 1.12 -9.80
N GLU A 59 -7.27 1.50 -9.76
CA GLU A 59 -6.21 0.65 -9.23
C GLU A 59 -6.31 0.47 -7.71
N VAL A 60 -6.60 1.54 -6.98
CA VAL A 60 -6.82 1.47 -5.52
C VAL A 60 -8.04 0.61 -5.19
N LEU A 61 -9.14 0.76 -5.95
CA LEU A 61 -10.33 -0.06 -5.78
C LEU A 61 -10.06 -1.55 -6.06
N ALA A 62 -9.35 -1.85 -7.16
CA ALA A 62 -8.97 -3.21 -7.51
C ALA A 62 -8.06 -3.83 -6.44
N PHE A 63 -7.10 -3.06 -5.93
CA PHE A 63 -6.21 -3.49 -4.85
C PHE A 63 -6.99 -3.77 -3.55
N THR A 64 -7.91 -2.87 -3.16
CA THR A 64 -8.73 -3.05 -1.95
C THR A 64 -9.55 -4.34 -2.02
N LYS A 65 -10.17 -4.63 -3.17
CA LYS A 65 -10.91 -5.87 -3.39
C LYS A 65 -10.03 -7.12 -3.32
N LEU A 66 -8.83 -7.04 -3.90
CA LEU A 66 -7.86 -8.13 -3.82
C LEU A 66 -7.42 -8.39 -2.38
N LEU A 67 -7.08 -7.33 -1.64
CA LEU A 67 -6.69 -7.41 -0.23
C LEU A 67 -7.81 -8.04 0.62
N GLN A 68 -9.06 -7.58 0.46
CA GLN A 68 -10.21 -8.15 1.17
C GLN A 68 -10.36 -9.63 0.89
N LYS A 69 -10.21 -10.05 -0.37
CA LYS A 69 -10.26 -11.46 -0.75
C LYS A 69 -9.16 -12.25 -0.08
N VAL A 70 -7.91 -11.78 -0.14
CA VAL A 70 -6.76 -12.46 0.48
C VAL A 70 -6.97 -12.58 1.99
N TYR A 71 -7.38 -11.50 2.67
CA TYR A 71 -7.63 -11.56 4.11
C TYR A 71 -8.75 -12.53 4.47
N ALA A 72 -9.83 -12.54 3.70
CA ALA A 72 -10.94 -13.49 3.90
C ALA A 72 -10.48 -14.94 3.71
N ASP A 73 -9.64 -15.23 2.72
CA ASP A 73 -9.06 -16.56 2.49
C ASP A 73 -8.22 -17.05 3.70
N PHE A 74 -7.60 -16.11 4.44
CA PHE A 74 -6.86 -16.37 5.68
C PHE A 74 -7.74 -16.33 6.95
N GLY A 75 -9.06 -16.06 6.83
CA GLY A 75 -9.98 -16.01 7.95
C GLY A 75 -10.12 -14.65 8.64
N PHE A 76 -9.59 -13.59 8.05
CA PHE A 76 -9.74 -12.23 8.56
C PHE A 76 -10.90 -11.50 7.87
N THR A 77 -11.93 -11.15 8.62
CA THR A 77 -13.12 -10.43 8.12
C THR A 77 -13.29 -9.04 8.74
N ASP A 78 -12.65 -8.77 9.88
CA ASP A 78 -12.69 -7.49 10.59
C ASP A 78 -11.46 -6.65 10.22
N ILE A 79 -11.59 -5.85 9.17
CA ILE A 79 -10.53 -4.98 8.67
C ILE A 79 -10.85 -3.54 9.04
N ILE A 80 -9.90 -2.84 9.65
CA ILE A 80 -9.99 -1.40 9.94
C ILE A 80 -9.29 -0.65 8.82
N TYR A 81 -10.01 0.28 8.18
CA TYR A 81 -9.51 1.12 7.09
C TYR A 81 -9.24 2.52 7.61
N LYS A 82 -8.05 3.05 7.37
CA LYS A 82 -7.66 4.41 7.74
C LYS A 82 -7.08 5.13 6.53
N VAL A 83 -7.52 6.36 6.31
CA VAL A 83 -6.95 7.25 5.29
C VAL A 83 -6.06 8.25 6.00
N ALA A 84 -4.75 8.09 5.84
CA ALA A 84 -3.76 9.00 6.38
C ALA A 84 -3.49 10.12 5.38
N THR A 85 -3.86 11.35 5.75
CA THR A 85 -3.79 12.51 4.89
C THR A 85 -2.52 13.33 5.12
N ARG A 86 -2.38 14.40 4.37
CA ARG A 86 -1.18 15.25 4.31
C ARG A 86 -0.67 15.70 5.68
N PRO A 87 0.64 15.53 5.97
CA PRO A 87 1.28 16.14 7.13
C PRO A 87 1.63 17.61 6.87
N GLU A 88 1.96 18.36 7.93
CA GLU A 88 2.41 19.75 7.81
C GLU A 88 3.70 19.83 6.97
N ALA A 89 4.70 19.00 7.29
CA ALA A 89 5.94 18.91 6.53
C ALA A 89 5.78 17.90 5.40
N ARG A 90 5.57 18.38 4.18
CA ARG A 90 5.36 17.56 2.99
C ARG A 90 6.04 18.12 1.76
N ILE A 91 6.16 17.32 0.73
CA ILE A 91 6.58 17.71 -0.62
C ILE A 91 5.37 17.61 -1.57
N GLY A 92 5.49 18.24 -2.74
CA GLY A 92 4.39 18.33 -3.70
C GLY A 92 3.50 19.57 -3.48
N THR A 93 2.58 19.79 -4.39
CA THR A 93 1.62 20.91 -4.34
C THR A 93 0.33 20.49 -3.64
N ASP A 94 -0.44 21.46 -3.15
CA ASP A 94 -1.74 21.18 -2.53
C ASP A 94 -2.70 20.51 -3.52
N GLU A 95 -2.65 20.88 -4.79
CA GLU A 95 -3.46 20.28 -5.86
C GLU A 95 -3.15 18.79 -6.04
N SER A 96 -1.86 18.40 -6.04
CA SER A 96 -1.48 17.00 -6.15
C SER A 96 -1.94 16.18 -4.94
N TRP A 97 -1.90 16.77 -3.75
CA TRP A 97 -2.43 16.15 -2.54
C TRP A 97 -3.94 16.01 -2.57
N ASP A 98 -4.67 17.05 -3.05
CA ASP A 98 -6.12 16.99 -3.20
C ASP A 98 -6.54 15.86 -4.15
N VAL A 99 -5.87 15.72 -5.30
CA VAL A 99 -6.12 14.63 -6.26
C VAL A 99 -5.88 13.26 -5.61
N ALA A 100 -4.74 13.10 -4.93
CA ALA A 100 -4.37 11.83 -4.31
C ALA A 100 -5.31 11.44 -3.16
N GLU A 101 -5.61 12.36 -2.23
CA GLU A 101 -6.49 12.12 -1.10
C GLU A 101 -7.91 11.80 -1.55
N ASN A 102 -8.46 12.58 -2.49
CA ASN A 102 -9.79 12.35 -3.04
C ASN A 102 -9.88 10.98 -3.72
N ALA A 103 -8.89 10.59 -4.52
CA ALA A 103 -8.87 9.29 -5.20
C ALA A 103 -8.88 8.11 -4.19
N LEU A 104 -8.14 8.22 -3.08
CA LEU A 104 -8.14 7.21 -2.01
C LEU A 104 -9.51 7.14 -1.31
N ILE A 105 -10.08 8.28 -0.95
CA ILE A 105 -11.38 8.38 -0.27
C ILE A 105 -12.50 7.83 -1.16
N GLU A 106 -12.58 8.27 -2.41
CA GLU A 106 -13.59 7.81 -3.38
C GLU A 106 -13.48 6.30 -3.62
N SER A 107 -12.27 5.75 -3.64
CA SER A 107 -12.07 4.29 -3.79
C SER A 107 -12.67 3.51 -2.63
N LEU A 108 -12.49 3.97 -1.38
CA LEU A 108 -13.10 3.33 -0.20
C LEU A 108 -14.62 3.50 -0.17
N GLN A 109 -15.13 4.67 -0.56
CA GLN A 109 -16.57 4.90 -0.70
C GLN A 109 -17.18 3.95 -1.75
N ALA A 110 -16.52 3.82 -2.90
CA ALA A 110 -16.96 2.91 -3.97
C ALA A 110 -16.88 1.42 -3.57
N SER A 111 -16.00 1.07 -2.64
CA SER A 111 -15.93 -0.29 -2.08
C SER A 111 -16.94 -0.56 -0.96
N GLY A 112 -17.68 0.45 -0.50
CA GLY A 112 -18.64 0.35 0.59
C GLY A 112 -18.01 0.14 1.97
N CYS A 113 -16.71 0.40 2.12
CA CYS A 113 -16.00 0.24 3.39
C CYS A 113 -16.20 1.47 4.29
N ALA A 114 -16.50 1.23 5.56
CA ALA A 114 -16.37 2.25 6.58
C ALA A 114 -14.88 2.53 6.83
N TYR A 115 -14.50 3.78 6.92
CA TYR A 115 -13.12 4.20 7.13
C TYR A 115 -13.01 5.39 8.07
N GLU A 116 -11.82 5.55 8.65
CA GLU A 116 -11.43 6.70 9.47
C GLU A 116 -10.44 7.57 8.70
N ILE A 117 -10.54 8.88 8.84
CA ILE A 117 -9.51 9.81 8.37
C ILE A 117 -8.57 10.11 9.53
N THR A 118 -7.27 9.94 9.30
CA THR A 118 -6.20 10.26 10.26
C THR A 118 -5.37 11.43 9.72
N PRO A 119 -5.77 12.69 10.07
CA PRO A 119 -5.10 13.87 9.55
C PRO A 119 -3.63 13.95 9.98
N GLY A 120 -2.75 14.26 9.02
CA GLY A 120 -1.33 14.43 9.32
C GLY A 120 -0.49 13.15 9.39
N GLU A 121 -1.12 11.96 9.29
CA GLU A 121 -0.46 10.66 9.42
C GLU A 121 0.08 10.11 8.08
N GLY A 122 -0.16 10.82 6.99
CA GLY A 122 0.41 10.51 5.66
C GLY A 122 1.93 10.59 5.68
N ALA A 123 2.58 9.94 4.71
CA ALA A 123 4.00 10.14 4.52
C ALA A 123 4.25 11.54 3.95
N PHE A 124 5.48 12.05 4.13
CA PHE A 124 5.83 13.38 3.61
C PHE A 124 5.69 13.51 2.07
N TYR A 125 5.62 12.39 1.35
CA TYR A 125 5.56 12.35 -0.12
C TYR A 125 4.20 11.89 -0.67
N GLY A 126 3.25 11.43 0.17
CA GLY A 126 1.93 11.06 -0.30
C GLY A 126 1.00 10.49 0.76
N PRO A 127 -0.33 10.60 0.52
CA PRO A 127 -1.35 10.01 1.37
C PRO A 127 -1.40 8.49 1.18
N LYS A 128 -2.00 7.79 2.15
CA LYS A 128 -2.10 6.33 2.11
C LYS A 128 -3.42 5.83 2.70
N ILE A 129 -3.84 4.65 2.26
CA ILE A 129 -4.79 3.83 3.00
C ILE A 129 -4.00 2.78 3.79
N GLU A 130 -4.31 2.66 5.06
CA GLU A 130 -3.82 1.61 5.95
C GLU A 130 -4.92 0.58 6.18
N TYR A 131 -4.57 -0.70 6.02
CA TYR A 131 -5.45 -1.83 6.29
C TYR A 131 -4.91 -2.53 7.53
N THR A 132 -5.68 -2.44 8.61
CA THR A 132 -5.25 -2.84 9.95
C THR A 132 -6.04 -4.05 10.42
N LEU A 133 -5.32 -5.04 10.93
CA LEU A 133 -5.87 -6.23 11.56
C LEU A 133 -5.72 -6.14 13.08
N LYS A 134 -6.55 -6.90 13.80
CA LYS A 134 -6.42 -7.08 15.24
C LYS A 134 -5.77 -8.44 15.54
N ASP A 135 -4.90 -8.47 16.53
CA ASP A 135 -4.40 -9.72 17.10
C ASP A 135 -5.40 -10.30 18.12
N ALA A 136 -5.08 -11.47 18.66
CA ALA A 136 -5.95 -12.16 19.63
C ALA A 136 -6.20 -11.37 20.93
N LEU A 137 -5.35 -10.38 21.24
CA LEU A 137 -5.51 -9.46 22.38
C LEU A 137 -6.25 -8.18 22.02
N GLY A 138 -6.71 -8.04 20.76
CA GLY A 138 -7.38 -6.86 20.26
C GLY A 138 -6.45 -5.68 19.92
N ARG A 139 -5.13 -5.88 19.92
CA ARG A 139 -4.18 -4.84 19.50
C ARG A 139 -4.23 -4.68 17.99
N GLN A 140 -4.19 -3.43 17.54
CA GLN A 140 -4.23 -3.07 16.12
C GLN A 140 -2.84 -3.11 15.50
N TRP A 141 -2.70 -3.78 14.36
CA TRP A 141 -1.49 -3.87 13.58
C TRP A 141 -1.76 -3.52 12.13
N GLN A 142 -1.12 -2.45 11.65
CA GLN A 142 -1.12 -2.18 10.21
C GLN A 142 -0.42 -3.33 9.48
N CYS A 143 -1.11 -3.93 8.53
CA CYS A 143 -0.60 -4.96 7.63
C CYS A 143 -0.57 -4.44 6.20
N GLY A 144 -1.72 -4.30 5.57
CA GLY A 144 -1.82 -3.77 4.23
C GLY A 144 -1.64 -2.26 4.15
N THR A 145 -1.19 -1.81 2.98
CA THR A 145 -1.09 -0.39 2.66
C THR A 145 -1.17 -0.17 1.15
N ILE A 146 -1.74 0.95 0.75
CA ILE A 146 -1.55 1.52 -0.59
C ILE A 146 -1.31 3.02 -0.44
N GLN A 147 -0.29 3.55 -1.12
CA GLN A 147 0.18 4.90 -0.97
C GLN A 147 0.42 5.53 -2.33
N VAL A 148 -0.05 6.76 -2.52
CA VAL A 148 0.13 7.52 -3.75
C VAL A 148 1.42 8.32 -3.69
N ASP A 149 2.22 8.26 -4.75
CA ASP A 149 3.50 8.98 -4.85
C ASP A 149 3.63 9.64 -6.23
N PHE A 150 3.61 10.96 -6.23
CA PHE A 150 3.92 11.80 -7.39
C PHE A 150 5.40 12.19 -7.46
N SER A 151 6.11 12.10 -6.34
CA SER A 151 7.44 12.67 -6.16
C SER A 151 8.56 11.82 -6.74
N MET A 152 8.55 10.51 -6.48
CA MET A 152 9.62 9.62 -6.94
C MET A 152 9.68 9.50 -8.48
N PRO A 153 8.55 9.41 -9.21
CA PRO A 153 8.58 9.46 -10.67
C PRO A 153 9.21 10.72 -11.22
N GLU A 154 8.91 11.88 -10.62
CA GLU A 154 9.50 13.16 -11.03
C GLU A 154 11.01 13.22 -10.74
N ARG A 155 11.42 12.86 -9.52
CA ARG A 155 12.82 12.91 -9.08
C ARG A 155 13.75 11.97 -9.81
N LEU A 156 13.22 10.86 -10.31
CA LEU A 156 14.00 9.82 -11.02
C LEU A 156 13.68 9.76 -12.51
N ASP A 157 13.11 10.85 -13.06
CA ASP A 157 12.85 11.03 -14.49
C ASP A 157 12.09 9.87 -15.14
N ALA A 158 11.10 9.30 -14.44
CA ALA A 158 10.19 8.34 -15.02
C ALA A 158 9.23 9.03 -15.99
N GLU A 159 9.15 8.56 -17.24
CA GLU A 159 8.29 9.15 -18.25
C GLU A 159 7.61 8.09 -19.10
N TYR A 160 6.42 8.42 -19.60
CA TYR A 160 5.73 7.66 -20.64
C TYR A 160 5.24 8.61 -21.75
N VAL A 161 5.01 8.07 -22.93
CA VAL A 161 4.43 8.81 -24.05
C VAL A 161 2.92 8.74 -23.95
N GLY A 162 2.26 9.89 -23.82
CA GLY A 162 0.82 10.03 -23.76
C GLY A 162 0.13 9.81 -25.12
N GLU A 163 -1.18 9.81 -25.11
CA GLU A 163 -1.99 9.73 -26.33
C GLU A 163 -1.78 10.94 -27.26
N ASP A 164 -1.45 12.08 -26.66
CA ASP A 164 -1.10 13.33 -27.36
C ASP A 164 0.31 13.31 -28.00
N GLY A 165 1.07 12.22 -27.84
CA GLY A 165 2.44 12.07 -28.32
C GLY A 165 3.49 12.78 -27.47
N ASN A 166 3.09 13.47 -26.39
CA ASN A 166 4.01 14.16 -25.48
C ASN A 166 4.46 13.23 -24.35
N ARG A 167 5.53 13.65 -23.67
CA ARG A 167 6.02 12.94 -22.47
C ARG A 167 5.28 13.41 -21.22
N HIS A 168 4.85 12.46 -20.42
CA HIS A 168 4.15 12.66 -19.16
C HIS A 168 4.82 11.90 -18.03
N ARG A 169 4.63 12.38 -16.79
CA ARG A 169 5.07 11.70 -15.58
C ARG A 169 3.98 10.70 -15.13
N PRO A 170 4.32 9.44 -14.88
CA PRO A 170 3.36 8.52 -14.26
C PRO A 170 3.18 8.85 -12.78
N VAL A 171 2.07 8.41 -12.22
CA VAL A 171 1.90 8.29 -10.77
C VAL A 171 2.40 6.93 -10.35
N MET A 172 3.05 6.83 -9.19
CA MET A 172 3.45 5.56 -8.60
C MET A 172 2.59 5.26 -7.36
N LEU A 173 2.07 4.04 -7.29
CA LEU A 173 1.40 3.53 -6.10
C LEU A 173 2.30 2.47 -5.47
N HIS A 174 2.67 2.68 -4.21
CA HIS A 174 3.31 1.66 -3.38
C HIS A 174 2.23 0.84 -2.72
N ARG A 175 2.32 -0.48 -2.74
CA ARG A 175 1.32 -1.33 -2.13
C ARG A 175 1.91 -2.57 -1.49
N ALA A 176 1.31 -3.01 -0.38
CA ALA A 176 1.54 -4.31 0.23
C ALA A 176 0.21 -4.85 0.77
N ILE A 177 -0.05 -6.14 0.60
CA ILE A 177 -1.27 -6.79 1.12
C ILE A 177 -1.03 -7.23 2.56
N VAL A 178 0.00 -8.03 2.79
CA VAL A 178 0.32 -8.54 4.12
C VAL A 178 1.31 -7.64 4.88
N GLY A 179 2.04 -6.80 4.16
CA GLY A 179 3.07 -5.92 4.71
C GLY A 179 4.32 -6.71 5.12
N SER A 180 4.53 -6.89 6.42
CA SER A 180 5.56 -7.82 6.91
C SER A 180 4.99 -9.23 6.98
N LEU A 181 5.61 -10.20 6.30
CA LEU A 181 5.24 -11.61 6.41
C LEU A 181 5.35 -12.09 7.84
N GLU A 182 6.38 -11.67 8.59
CA GLU A 182 6.61 -12.04 9.99
C GLU A 182 5.43 -11.58 10.86
N ARG A 183 5.00 -10.33 10.73
CA ARG A 183 3.83 -9.79 11.45
C ARG A 183 2.55 -10.53 11.08
N PHE A 184 2.31 -10.70 9.79
CA PHE A 184 1.10 -11.36 9.31
C PHE A 184 1.03 -12.81 9.77
N ILE A 185 2.14 -13.56 9.70
CA ILE A 185 2.22 -14.94 10.21
C ILE A 185 1.95 -14.97 11.72
N GLY A 186 2.49 -14.03 12.50
CA GLY A 186 2.22 -13.94 13.93
C GLY A 186 0.74 -13.77 14.24
N ILE A 187 0.07 -12.81 13.57
CA ILE A 187 -1.37 -12.57 13.72
C ILE A 187 -2.17 -13.79 13.26
N LEU A 188 -1.77 -14.44 12.16
CA LEU A 188 -2.42 -15.61 11.60
C LEU A 188 -2.38 -16.81 12.58
N ILE A 189 -1.23 -17.06 13.20
CA ILE A 189 -1.09 -18.13 14.21
C ILE A 189 -2.00 -17.85 15.40
N GLU A 190 -2.08 -16.61 15.87
CA GLU A 190 -2.97 -16.22 16.95
C GLU A 190 -4.45 -16.35 16.54
N GLN A 191 -4.83 -15.92 15.34
CA GLN A 191 -6.19 -16.02 14.81
C GLN A 191 -6.73 -17.46 14.81
N HIS A 192 -5.89 -18.42 14.48
CA HIS A 192 -6.23 -19.83 14.43
C HIS A 192 -5.90 -20.60 15.72
N ALA A 193 -5.39 -19.92 16.76
CA ALA A 193 -4.90 -20.56 18.00
C ALA A 193 -3.94 -21.73 17.74
N GLY A 194 -3.13 -21.62 16.67
CA GLY A 194 -2.21 -22.65 16.21
C GLY A 194 -2.86 -23.80 15.40
N ALA A 195 -4.18 -23.92 15.37
CA ALA A 195 -4.92 -24.91 14.59
C ALA A 195 -5.15 -24.40 13.15
N LEU A 196 -4.09 -24.34 12.37
CA LEU A 196 -4.15 -23.85 11.00
C LEU A 196 -4.97 -24.75 10.08
N PRO A 197 -5.70 -24.22 9.10
CA PRO A 197 -6.37 -25.03 8.09
C PRO A 197 -5.37 -25.88 7.32
N THR A 198 -5.82 -27.01 6.76
CA THR A 198 -4.93 -28.04 6.15
C THR A 198 -4.00 -27.47 5.08
N TRP A 199 -4.43 -26.49 4.31
CA TRP A 199 -3.61 -25.89 3.24
C TRP A 199 -2.52 -24.92 3.77
N LEU A 200 -2.58 -24.53 5.05
CA LEU A 200 -1.59 -23.69 5.75
C LEU A 200 -0.78 -24.49 6.81
N ALA A 201 -1.23 -25.68 7.14
CA ALA A 201 -0.55 -26.49 8.15
C ALA A 201 0.78 -27.00 7.60
N PRO A 202 1.90 -26.93 8.40
CA PRO A 202 3.19 -27.46 8.01
C PRO A 202 3.19 -28.97 7.85
#